data_7114812bcc4fd11b87b182153b9262ae
#
_entry.id   7114812bcc4fd11b87b182153b9262ae
#
_cell.length_a   1.000
_cell.length_b   1.000
_cell.length_c   1.000
_cell.angle_alpha   90.00
_cell.angle_beta   90.00
_cell.angle_gamma   90.00
#
_symmetry.space_group_name_H-M   'P 1'
#
loop_
_entity.id
_entity.type
_entity.pdbx_description
1 polymer ?
#
loop_
_entity_poly.entity_id
_entity_poly.type
_entity_poly.pdbx_seq_one_letter_code
_entity_poly.pdbx_strand_id
1 'polypeptide(L)'
;MSGRSIAFVVIGDPAPQGSKRFVGKGVMVESSKRVKPWREAVAGAAYEARAGQASACGLAPLDGPLLLRVTFWLPQPTSLSKRKAALGPFRKPDLSKLIRSTEDALTTAGVIADDARIVRLDAEKRFTPMSGHTGAKITVEEIGS
;
A
#
# COMPACT_ATOMS: atom_id res chain seq x y z
N MET A 1 -27.31 2.27 -3.24
CA MET A 1 -26.72 2.85 -2.05
C MET A 1 -25.20 2.74 -2.13
N SER A 2 -24.49 3.84 -1.96
CA SER A 2 -23.03 3.80 -2.00
C SER A 2 -22.50 3.16 -0.72
N GLY A 3 -21.49 2.33 -0.85
CA GLY A 3 -20.79 1.76 0.27
C GLY A 3 -19.86 2.80 0.92
N ARG A 4 -19.25 2.38 2.00
CA ARG A 4 -18.25 3.22 2.66
C ARG A 4 -16.95 3.23 1.87
N SER A 5 -16.20 4.28 2.02
CA SER A 5 -14.87 4.38 1.43
C SER A 5 -13.94 5.13 2.37
N ILE A 6 -12.65 4.89 2.20
CA ILE A 6 -11.61 5.61 2.91
C ILE A 6 -10.49 5.92 1.92
N ALA A 7 -9.94 7.13 2.02
CA ALA A 7 -8.81 7.55 1.18
C ALA A 7 -7.80 8.29 2.04
N PHE A 8 -6.52 8.02 1.82
CA PHE A 8 -5.47 8.66 2.58
C PHE A 8 -4.15 8.60 1.82
N VAL A 9 -3.21 9.43 2.26
CA VAL A 9 -1.86 9.49 1.70
C VAL A 9 -0.88 9.00 2.76
N VAL A 10 0.07 8.18 2.35
CA VAL A 10 1.16 7.70 3.20
C VAL A 10 2.45 8.33 2.71
N ILE A 11 3.22 8.90 3.63
CA ILE A 11 4.55 9.41 3.33
C ILE A 11 5.56 8.41 3.88
N GLY A 12 6.47 7.96 3.05
CA GLY A 12 7.48 6.98 3.41
C GLY A 12 8.00 6.27 2.17
N ASP A 13 8.87 5.31 2.36
CA ASP A 13 9.45 4.57 1.25
C ASP A 13 8.67 3.27 1.02
N PRO A 14 7.89 3.18 -0.06
CA PRO A 14 7.20 1.94 -0.36
C PRO A 14 8.17 0.77 -0.41
N ALA A 15 7.84 -0.31 0.28
CA ALA A 15 8.70 -1.47 0.36
C ALA A 15 7.90 -2.73 0.07
N PRO A 16 8.46 -3.64 -0.74
CA PRO A 16 7.77 -4.86 -1.11
C PRO A 16 7.77 -5.86 0.03
N GLN A 17 6.72 -6.68 0.07
CA GLN A 17 6.72 -7.88 0.89
C GLN A 17 7.81 -8.78 0.32
N GLY A 18 8.91 -8.91 1.04
CA GLY A 18 10.01 -9.71 0.56
C GLY A 18 9.70 -11.20 0.61
N SER A 19 10.40 -11.95 -0.22
CA SER A 19 10.36 -13.40 -0.12
C SER A 19 11.18 -13.79 1.09
N LYS A 20 10.67 -14.71 1.90
CA LYS A 20 11.45 -15.28 2.98
C LYS A 20 12.52 -16.15 2.39
N ARG A 21 13.72 -16.08 2.92
CA ARG A 21 14.81 -16.92 2.45
C ARG A 21 15.32 -17.82 3.58
N PHE A 22 15.77 -18.98 3.19
CA PHE A 22 16.34 -19.95 4.11
C PHE A 22 17.78 -19.53 4.46
N VAL A 23 18.06 -19.41 5.75
CA VAL A 23 19.40 -19.02 6.23
C VAL A 23 20.09 -20.11 7.04
N GLY A 24 19.67 -21.36 6.87
CA GLY A 24 20.23 -22.50 7.58
C GLY A 24 19.43 -22.85 8.82
N LYS A 25 19.61 -24.07 9.31
CA LYS A 25 18.94 -24.58 10.53
C LYS A 25 17.41 -24.42 10.52
N GLY A 26 16.80 -24.43 9.32
CA GLY A 26 15.36 -24.30 9.19
C GLY A 26 14.80 -22.90 9.43
N VAL A 27 15.66 -21.90 9.53
CA VAL A 27 15.23 -20.51 9.80
C VAL A 27 14.94 -19.79 8.48
N MET A 28 13.76 -19.17 8.40
CA MET A 28 13.37 -18.31 7.28
C MET A 28 13.37 -16.87 7.76
N VAL A 29 13.96 -15.98 6.98
CA VAL A 29 13.97 -14.55 7.30
C VAL A 29 13.39 -13.73 6.17
N GLU A 30 12.80 -12.61 6.53
CA GLU A 30 12.30 -11.63 5.57
C GLU A 30 13.46 -11.07 4.78
N SER A 31 13.38 -11.11 3.44
CA SER A 31 14.46 -10.62 2.59
C SER A 31 14.51 -9.09 2.52
N SER A 32 13.43 -8.39 2.87
CA SER A 32 13.39 -6.93 2.87
C SER A 32 13.33 -6.39 4.29
N LYS A 33 14.37 -5.66 4.70
CA LYS A 33 14.40 -4.98 6.00
C LYS A 33 13.55 -3.71 6.00
N ARG A 34 13.12 -3.25 4.83
CA ARG A 34 12.38 -1.99 4.68
C ARG A 34 10.87 -2.19 4.78
N VAL A 35 10.40 -3.44 4.74
CA VAL A 35 8.96 -3.70 4.71
C VAL A 35 8.28 -3.32 6.03
N LYS A 36 8.93 -3.54 7.15
CA LYS A 36 8.34 -3.23 8.45
C LYS A 36 8.06 -1.74 8.61
N PRO A 37 9.04 -0.83 8.38
CA PRO A 37 8.75 0.61 8.44
C PRO A 37 7.65 1.03 7.47
N TRP A 38 7.62 0.48 6.27
CA TRP A 38 6.59 0.80 5.31
C TRP A 38 5.20 0.37 5.80
N ARG A 39 5.08 -0.86 6.30
CA ARG A 39 3.80 -1.35 6.83
C ARG A 39 3.34 -0.52 8.03
N GLU A 40 4.26 -0.11 8.89
CA GLU A 40 3.94 0.76 10.02
C GLU A 40 3.45 2.13 9.55
N ALA A 41 4.07 2.69 8.51
CA ALA A 41 3.65 3.97 7.94
C ALA A 41 2.24 3.88 7.35
N VAL A 42 1.96 2.82 6.59
CA VAL A 42 0.63 2.60 6.01
C VAL A 42 -0.40 2.40 7.12
N ALA A 43 -0.11 1.55 8.09
CA ALA A 43 -1.04 1.27 9.19
C ALA A 43 -1.34 2.53 10.00
N GLY A 44 -0.32 3.35 10.28
CA GLY A 44 -0.50 4.60 11.01
C GLY A 44 -1.37 5.59 10.26
N ALA A 45 -1.12 5.78 8.97
CA ALA A 45 -1.91 6.70 8.15
C ALA A 45 -3.35 6.20 8.01
N ALA A 46 -3.53 4.89 7.84
CA ALA A 46 -4.83 4.27 7.73
C ALA A 46 -5.62 4.41 9.04
N TYR A 47 -4.96 4.20 10.16
CA TYR A 47 -5.57 4.36 11.48
C TYR A 47 -6.05 5.80 11.70
N GLU A 48 -5.22 6.78 11.36
CA GLU A 48 -5.59 8.19 11.49
C GLU A 48 -6.76 8.56 10.59
N ALA A 49 -6.75 8.08 9.35
CA ALA A 49 -7.84 8.33 8.41
C ALA A 49 -9.15 7.73 8.90
N ARG A 50 -9.07 6.52 9.43
CA ARG A 50 -10.23 5.82 9.99
C ARG A 50 -10.78 6.56 11.21
N ALA A 51 -9.90 6.99 12.11
CA ALA A 51 -10.29 7.74 13.30
C ALA A 51 -10.95 9.06 12.92
N GLY A 52 -10.47 9.74 11.87
CA GLY A 52 -11.04 10.97 11.38
C GLY A 52 -12.43 10.79 10.79
N GLN A 53 -12.80 9.57 10.40
CA GLN A 53 -14.12 9.25 9.89
C GLN A 53 -15.03 8.66 10.98
N ALA A 54 -14.59 8.65 12.22
CA ALA A 54 -15.35 8.08 13.33
C ALA A 54 -16.62 8.89 13.54
N SER A 55 -17.66 8.51 12.88
CA SER A 55 -19.01 9.07 13.01
C SER A 55 -19.93 7.98 13.48
N ALA A 56 -21.21 8.15 13.28
CA ALA A 56 -22.21 7.16 13.66
C ALA A 56 -21.98 5.79 13.02
N CYS A 57 -21.26 5.73 11.90
CA CYS A 57 -20.92 4.47 11.25
C CYS A 57 -19.81 3.70 11.94
N GLY A 58 -19.15 4.33 12.92
CA GLY A 58 -18.18 3.68 13.75
C GLY A 58 -16.88 3.31 13.08
N LEU A 59 -16.11 2.52 13.79
CA LEU A 59 -14.77 2.10 13.40
C LEU A 59 -14.73 0.67 12.85
N ALA A 60 -15.89 0.14 12.45
CA ALA A 60 -15.93 -1.20 11.89
C ALA A 60 -15.14 -1.27 10.58
N PRO A 61 -14.35 -2.32 10.38
CA PRO A 61 -13.60 -2.47 9.12
C PRO A 61 -14.55 -2.49 7.92
N LEU A 62 -14.06 -1.97 6.79
CA LEU A 62 -14.77 -2.13 5.53
C LEU A 62 -14.84 -3.62 5.20
N ASP A 63 -15.99 -4.05 4.74
CA ASP A 63 -16.25 -5.47 4.50
C ASP A 63 -17.08 -5.64 3.23
N GLY A 64 -17.29 -6.89 2.84
CA GLY A 64 -17.92 -7.20 1.57
C GLY A 64 -16.96 -7.04 0.41
N PRO A 65 -17.44 -6.98 -0.83
CA PRO A 65 -16.56 -6.77 -1.98
C PRO A 65 -15.90 -5.40 -1.93
N LEU A 66 -14.57 -5.35 -2.02
CA LEU A 66 -13.82 -4.12 -1.92
C LEU A 66 -13.04 -3.85 -3.21
N LEU A 67 -12.93 -2.57 -3.55
CA LEU A 67 -12.01 -2.06 -4.56
C LEU A 67 -10.85 -1.39 -3.85
N LEU A 68 -9.63 -1.80 -4.17
CA LEU A 68 -8.42 -1.15 -3.69
C LEU A 68 -7.78 -0.39 -4.84
N ARG A 69 -7.58 0.91 -4.65
CA ARG A 69 -6.79 1.73 -5.58
C ARG A 69 -5.55 2.21 -4.86
N VAL A 70 -4.41 2.04 -5.49
CA VAL A 70 -3.17 2.50 -4.89
C VAL A 70 -2.21 2.99 -5.97
N THR A 71 -1.62 4.16 -5.72
CA THR A 71 -0.52 4.68 -6.52
C THR A 71 0.70 4.78 -5.62
N PHE A 72 1.77 4.10 -6.01
CA PHE A 72 3.04 4.17 -5.27
C PHE A 72 3.95 5.16 -5.95
N TRP A 73 4.51 6.09 -5.17
CA TRP A 73 5.53 7.03 -5.64
C TRP A 73 6.88 6.59 -5.14
N LEU A 74 7.76 6.29 -6.09
CA LEU A 74 9.09 5.77 -5.83
C LEU A 74 10.15 6.82 -6.17
N PRO A 75 11.33 6.78 -5.53
CA PRO A 75 12.38 7.75 -5.82
C PRO A 75 12.92 7.55 -7.24
N GLN A 76 13.09 8.66 -7.97
CA GLN A 76 13.70 8.62 -9.28
C GLN A 76 15.22 8.68 -9.13
N PRO A 77 15.96 7.68 -9.67
CA PRO A 77 17.42 7.75 -9.64
C PRO A 77 17.94 8.96 -10.40
N THR A 78 18.91 9.66 -9.85
CA THR A 78 19.48 10.87 -10.47
C THR A 78 20.20 10.57 -11.78
N SER A 79 20.73 9.37 -11.93
CA SER A 79 21.41 8.93 -13.13
C SER A 79 20.49 8.49 -14.26
N LEU A 80 19.17 8.50 -14.02
CA LEU A 80 18.21 8.03 -15.01
C LEU A 80 17.99 9.08 -16.11
N SER A 81 18.08 8.67 -17.38
CA SER A 81 17.83 9.55 -18.49
C SER A 81 16.35 9.97 -18.55
N LYS A 82 16.08 11.13 -19.14
CA LYS A 82 14.69 11.61 -19.31
C LYS A 82 13.83 10.59 -20.07
N ARG A 83 14.43 9.94 -21.07
CA ARG A 83 13.73 8.94 -21.87
C ARG A 83 13.29 7.75 -21.01
N LYS A 84 14.19 7.24 -20.17
CA LYS A 84 13.86 6.11 -19.28
C LYS A 84 12.92 6.54 -18.17
N ALA A 85 13.07 7.76 -17.64
CA ALA A 85 12.19 8.27 -16.61
C ALA A 85 10.74 8.35 -17.10
N ALA A 86 10.54 8.69 -18.36
CA ALA A 86 9.20 8.78 -18.95
C ALA A 86 8.48 7.44 -19.01
N LEU A 87 9.22 6.33 -18.97
CA LEU A 87 8.63 5.00 -18.98
C LEU A 87 8.08 4.58 -17.62
N GLY A 88 8.43 5.33 -16.57
CA GLY A 88 8.06 4.97 -15.21
C GLY A 88 9.00 3.97 -14.58
N PRO A 89 8.78 3.62 -13.31
CA PRO A 89 9.68 2.73 -12.57
C PRO A 89 9.44 1.26 -12.91
N PHE A 90 9.96 0.80 -14.03
CA PHE A 90 9.74 -0.56 -14.52
C PHE A 90 10.71 -1.59 -13.97
N ARG A 91 11.52 -1.22 -12.97
CA ARG A 91 12.42 -2.12 -12.27
C ARG A 91 11.90 -2.40 -10.87
N LYS A 92 12.63 -3.20 -10.10
CA LYS A 92 12.26 -3.46 -8.70
C LYS A 92 12.01 -2.14 -7.95
N PRO A 93 11.11 -2.13 -6.97
CA PRO A 93 10.38 -3.28 -6.42
C PRO A 93 9.19 -3.70 -7.28
N ASP A 94 8.80 -4.96 -7.15
CA ASP A 94 7.66 -5.51 -7.90
C ASP A 94 6.35 -4.91 -7.39
N LEU A 95 5.51 -4.49 -8.31
CA LEU A 95 4.21 -3.90 -7.95
C LEU A 95 3.38 -4.85 -7.10
N SER A 96 3.31 -6.12 -7.47
CA SER A 96 2.52 -7.10 -6.73
C SER A 96 3.00 -7.27 -5.29
N LYS A 97 4.29 -7.16 -5.06
CA LYS A 97 4.85 -7.27 -3.70
C LYS A 97 4.62 -6.00 -2.88
N LEU A 98 4.60 -4.83 -3.53
CA LEU A 98 4.21 -3.58 -2.87
C LEU A 98 2.75 -3.63 -2.45
N ILE A 99 1.88 -4.16 -3.30
CA ILE A 99 0.46 -4.32 -2.99
C ILE A 99 0.30 -5.25 -1.79
N ARG A 100 1.02 -6.36 -1.77
CA ARG A 100 0.91 -7.34 -0.67
C ARG A 100 1.27 -6.72 0.68
N SER A 101 2.38 -5.99 0.76
CA SER A 101 2.76 -5.35 2.02
C SER A 101 1.74 -4.31 2.47
N THR A 102 1.14 -3.61 1.51
CA THR A 102 0.12 -2.60 1.78
C THR A 102 -1.18 -3.24 2.26
N GLU A 103 -1.62 -4.32 1.62
CA GLU A 103 -2.82 -5.05 2.04
C GLU A 103 -2.66 -5.61 3.46
N ASP A 104 -1.48 -6.16 3.76
CA ASP A 104 -1.20 -6.65 5.11
C ASP A 104 -1.34 -5.54 6.15
N ALA A 105 -0.85 -4.36 5.83
CA ALA A 105 -0.94 -3.21 6.73
C ALA A 105 -2.39 -2.73 6.91
N LEU A 106 -3.18 -2.73 5.86
CA LEU A 106 -4.59 -2.35 5.94
C LEU A 106 -5.40 -3.32 6.81
N THR A 107 -5.11 -4.60 6.70
CA THR A 107 -5.74 -5.62 7.53
C THR A 107 -5.32 -5.46 8.99
N THR A 108 -4.03 -5.27 9.23
CA THR A 108 -3.50 -5.08 10.59
C THR A 108 -4.09 -3.83 11.26
N ALA A 109 -4.27 -2.76 10.49
CA ALA A 109 -4.86 -1.53 11.02
C ALA A 109 -6.38 -1.62 11.23
N GLY A 110 -6.99 -2.70 10.78
CA GLY A 110 -8.45 -2.87 10.90
C GLY A 110 -9.24 -2.01 9.96
N VAL A 111 -8.64 -1.52 8.88
CA VAL A 111 -9.34 -0.75 7.86
C VAL A 111 -10.20 -1.65 6.98
N ILE A 112 -9.70 -2.83 6.68
CA ILE A 112 -10.44 -3.85 5.94
C ILE A 112 -10.56 -5.10 6.82
N ALA A 113 -11.65 -5.82 6.64
CA ALA A 113 -11.90 -7.02 7.42
C ALA A 113 -10.88 -8.12 7.11
N ASP A 114 -10.54 -8.26 5.83
CA ASP A 114 -9.57 -9.25 5.34
C ASP A 114 -9.16 -8.83 3.94
N ASP A 115 -7.92 -9.07 3.57
CA ASP A 115 -7.45 -8.80 2.21
C ASP A 115 -8.15 -9.68 1.16
N ALA A 116 -8.71 -10.82 1.57
CA ALA A 116 -9.55 -11.64 0.68
C ALA A 116 -10.82 -10.94 0.22
N ARG A 117 -11.21 -9.85 0.88
CA ARG A 117 -12.37 -9.05 0.47
C ARG A 117 -12.11 -8.22 -0.79
N ILE A 118 -10.86 -8.00 -1.15
CA ILE A 118 -10.50 -7.20 -2.31
C ILE A 118 -10.81 -8.01 -3.57
N VAL A 119 -11.79 -7.55 -4.36
CA VAL A 119 -12.21 -8.22 -5.59
C VAL A 119 -11.80 -7.43 -6.84
N ARG A 120 -11.43 -6.17 -6.68
CA ARG A 120 -10.89 -5.34 -7.75
C ARG A 120 -9.69 -4.56 -7.26
N LEU A 121 -8.72 -4.43 -8.14
CA LEU A 121 -7.46 -3.77 -7.82
C LEU A 121 -7.07 -2.86 -8.98
N ASP A 122 -6.80 -1.60 -8.64
CA ASP A 122 -6.27 -0.63 -9.58
C ASP A 122 -4.99 -0.06 -8.96
N ALA A 123 -3.84 -0.43 -9.50
CA ALA A 123 -2.57 -0.11 -8.87
C ALA A 123 -1.53 0.27 -9.90
N GLU A 124 -0.67 1.20 -9.53
CA GLU A 124 0.43 1.61 -10.40
C GLU A 124 1.63 2.09 -9.59
N LYS A 125 2.78 2.06 -10.23
CA LYS A 125 4.01 2.67 -9.70
C LYS A 125 4.33 3.91 -10.53
N ARG A 126 4.75 4.98 -9.85
CA ARG A 126 5.19 6.22 -10.50
C ARG A 126 6.46 6.71 -9.83
N PHE A 127 7.25 7.49 -10.56
CA PHE A 127 8.34 8.22 -9.94
C PHE A 127 7.79 9.44 -9.20
N THR A 128 8.36 9.70 -8.04
CA THR A 128 8.02 10.90 -7.27
C THR A 128 8.48 12.14 -8.04
N PRO A 129 7.63 13.18 -8.18
CA PRO A 129 8.08 14.46 -8.71
C PRO A 129 9.22 15.03 -7.85
N MET A 130 10.09 15.85 -8.45
CA MET A 130 11.26 16.39 -7.75
C MET A 130 10.91 17.13 -6.47
N SER A 131 9.75 17.76 -6.41
CA SER A 131 9.28 18.49 -5.22
C SER A 131 8.40 17.65 -4.30
N GLY A 132 8.16 16.38 -4.64
CA GLY A 132 7.25 15.52 -3.90
C GLY A 132 7.96 14.60 -2.93
N HIS A 133 7.16 13.83 -2.22
CA HIS A 133 7.63 12.81 -1.29
C HIS A 133 7.31 11.43 -1.83
N THR A 134 8.18 10.47 -1.54
CA THR A 134 7.85 9.07 -1.78
C THR A 134 6.71 8.65 -0.87
N GLY A 135 5.95 7.67 -1.29
CA GLY A 135 4.83 7.19 -0.50
C GLY A 135 3.77 6.53 -1.35
N ALA A 136 2.52 6.65 -0.92
CA ALA A 136 1.41 6.08 -1.67
C ALA A 136 0.13 6.86 -1.40
N LYS A 137 -0.75 6.86 -2.39
CA LYS A 137 -2.15 7.27 -2.20
C LYS A 137 -2.99 6.00 -2.25
N ILE A 138 -3.80 5.80 -1.24
CA ILE A 138 -4.56 4.58 -1.06
C ILE A 138 -6.03 4.92 -0.92
N THR A 139 -6.88 4.23 -1.67
CA THR A 139 -8.33 4.36 -1.56
C THR A 139 -8.93 2.96 -1.49
N VAL A 140 -9.82 2.75 -0.53
CA VAL A 140 -10.55 1.48 -0.39
C VAL A 140 -12.03 1.82 -0.42
N GLU A 141 -12.79 1.11 -1.25
CA GLU A 141 -14.22 1.35 -1.41
C GLU A 141 -14.99 0.04 -1.28
N GLU A 142 -16.11 0.08 -0.53
CA GLU A 142 -17.09 -0.99 -0.57
C GLU A 142 -17.89 -0.85 -1.87
N ILE A 143 -17.86 -1.86 -2.73
CA ILE A 143 -18.48 -1.81 -4.05
C ILE A 143 -19.63 -2.79 -4.21
N GLY A 144 -19.92 -3.58 -3.19
CA GLY A 144 -21.07 -4.45 -3.19
C GLY A 144 -22.34 -3.64 -2.92
N SER A 145 -23.38 -3.92 -3.63
CA SER A 145 -24.67 -3.27 -3.40
C SER A 145 -25.56 -4.10 -2.50
#